data_b128eff3e2148f20a9e174ed2bd7bd79
#
_entry.id   b128eff3e2148f20a9e174ed2bd7bd79
#
_cell.length_a   1.000
_cell.length_b   1.000
_cell.length_c   1.000
_cell.angle_alpha   90.00
_cell.angle_beta   90.00
_cell.angle_gamma   90.00
#
_symmetry.space_group_name_H-M   'P 1'
#
loop_
_entity.id
_entity.type
_entity.pdbx_description
1 polymer ?
#
loop_
_entity_poly.entity_id
_entity_poly.type
_entity_poly.pdbx_seq_one_letter_code
_entity_poly.pdbx_strand_id
1 'polypeptide(L)'
;MQLSLRLSAIAGLVTRGNRLVDVGCDHGYLPVSLYLDGKIPGAIAMDVRKGPLSRAQEHISQYGLDAYIETRLSDGLEALKPGEGDTLVIAGMGGPLMERILTDGAEVRESFREMILQPQSDIPHFRRFVRKIGWQITEEEMVLEDGKFYPMNIGRAHV
;
A
#
# COMPACT_ATOMS: atom_id res chain seq x y z
N MET A 1 17.08 -5.38 -7.70
CA MET A 1 16.65 -4.13 -7.05
C MET A 1 16.61 -4.32 -5.54
N GLN A 2 17.16 -3.37 -4.82
CA GLN A 2 17.23 -3.45 -3.36
C GLN A 2 16.25 -2.45 -2.74
N LEU A 3 15.37 -2.95 -1.88
CA LEU A 3 14.41 -2.13 -1.13
C LEU A 3 15.03 -1.63 0.18
N SER A 4 14.54 -0.50 0.68
CA SER A 4 14.82 -0.08 2.06
C SER A 4 14.29 -1.14 3.05
N LEU A 5 14.77 -1.09 4.29
CA LEU A 5 14.29 -2.02 5.33
C LEU A 5 12.78 -1.91 5.52
N ARG A 6 12.26 -0.68 5.51
CA ARG A 6 10.83 -0.42 5.65
C ARG A 6 10.02 -1.03 4.51
N LEU A 7 10.43 -0.80 3.27
CA LEU A 7 9.74 -1.36 2.11
C LEU A 7 9.90 -2.87 2.03
N SER A 8 11.06 -3.41 2.42
CA SER A 8 11.27 -4.86 2.49
C SER A 8 10.33 -5.52 3.49
N ALA A 9 10.11 -4.90 4.65
CA ALA A 9 9.17 -5.41 5.64
C ALA A 9 7.73 -5.40 5.10
N ILE A 10 7.33 -4.31 4.44
CA ILE A 10 6.01 -4.23 3.80
C ILE A 10 5.87 -5.33 2.74
N ALA A 11 6.88 -5.50 1.89
CA ALA A 11 6.88 -6.53 0.86
C ALA A 11 6.70 -7.94 1.44
N GLY A 12 7.34 -8.21 2.59
CA GLY A 12 7.22 -9.48 3.28
C GLY A 12 5.82 -9.80 3.79
N LEU A 13 5.01 -8.77 4.05
CA LEU A 13 3.66 -8.92 4.56
C LEU A 13 2.61 -9.16 3.46
N VAL A 14 2.91 -8.83 2.21
CA VAL A 14 1.97 -9.03 1.10
C VAL A 14 1.76 -10.52 0.85
N THR A 15 0.51 -10.94 0.77
CA THR A 15 0.18 -12.32 0.48
C THR A 15 0.49 -12.66 -0.98
N ARG A 16 1.25 -13.76 -1.17
CA ARG A 16 1.63 -14.25 -2.49
C ARG A 16 0.38 -14.56 -3.33
N GLY A 17 0.41 -14.12 -4.58
CA GLY A 17 -0.68 -14.33 -5.53
C GLY A 17 -1.72 -13.22 -5.54
N ASN A 18 -1.68 -12.30 -4.59
CA ASN A 18 -2.61 -11.18 -4.53
C ASN A 18 -2.19 -10.05 -5.48
N ARG A 19 -3.18 -9.44 -6.13
CA ARG A 19 -2.97 -8.22 -6.90
C ARG A 19 -2.82 -7.03 -5.95
N LEU A 20 -1.76 -6.27 -6.13
CA LEU A 20 -1.39 -5.15 -5.25
C LEU A 20 -2.02 -3.84 -5.72
N VAL A 21 -2.49 -3.04 -4.76
CA VAL A 21 -2.75 -1.60 -4.97
C VAL A 21 -1.87 -0.84 -3.99
N ASP A 22 -1.00 0.01 -4.53
CA ASP A 22 -0.04 0.81 -3.75
C ASP A 22 -0.43 2.28 -3.82
N VAL A 23 -0.89 2.82 -2.70
CA VAL A 23 -1.33 4.22 -2.59
C VAL A 23 -0.18 5.07 -2.05
N GLY A 24 0.22 6.09 -2.82
CA GLY A 24 1.42 6.85 -2.54
C GLY A 24 2.65 6.07 -2.99
N CYS A 25 2.63 5.60 -4.23
CA CYS A 25 3.63 4.66 -4.76
C CYS A 25 5.03 5.25 -4.93
N ASP A 26 5.15 6.57 -4.90
CA ASP A 26 6.42 7.29 -5.07
C ASP A 26 7.17 6.80 -6.33
N HIS A 27 8.31 6.16 -6.19
CA HIS A 27 9.09 5.65 -7.33
C HIS A 27 8.61 4.30 -7.87
N GLY A 28 7.58 3.70 -7.28
CA GLY A 28 7.09 2.39 -7.69
C GLY A 28 7.99 1.22 -7.33
N TYR A 29 8.90 1.40 -6.38
CA TYR A 29 9.85 0.34 -5.98
C TYR A 29 9.15 -0.91 -5.45
N LEU A 30 8.11 -0.74 -4.64
CA LEU A 30 7.41 -1.86 -4.04
C LEU A 30 6.72 -2.76 -5.08
N PRO A 31 5.84 -2.23 -5.95
CA PRO A 31 5.19 -3.10 -6.93
C PRO A 31 6.18 -3.74 -7.91
N VAL A 32 7.20 -3.01 -8.36
CA VAL A 32 8.21 -3.56 -9.26
C VAL A 32 8.97 -4.71 -8.60
N SER A 33 9.44 -4.51 -7.37
CA SER A 33 10.15 -5.55 -6.63
C SER A 33 9.30 -6.80 -6.41
N LEU A 34 8.05 -6.63 -6.01
CA LEU A 34 7.14 -7.75 -5.76
C LEU A 34 6.81 -8.52 -7.04
N TYR A 35 6.65 -7.82 -8.16
CA TYR A 35 6.43 -8.48 -9.44
C TYR A 35 7.66 -9.26 -9.90
N LEU A 36 8.83 -8.66 -9.80
CA LEU A 36 10.10 -9.33 -10.18
C LEU A 36 10.37 -10.57 -9.35
N ASP A 37 9.96 -10.56 -8.07
CA ASP A 37 10.09 -11.71 -7.18
C ASP A 37 9.01 -12.79 -7.44
N GLY A 38 8.12 -12.57 -8.38
CA GLY A 38 7.03 -13.50 -8.68
C GLY A 38 5.96 -13.57 -7.60
N LYS A 39 5.89 -12.59 -6.71
CA LYS A 39 4.97 -12.62 -5.58
C LYS A 39 3.56 -12.14 -5.93
N ILE A 40 3.44 -11.24 -6.88
CA ILE A 40 2.15 -10.67 -7.32
C ILE A 40 1.96 -10.84 -8.83
N PRO A 41 0.73 -11.04 -9.32
CA PRO A 41 0.45 -11.16 -10.76
C PRO A 41 0.44 -9.80 -11.46
N GLY A 42 0.29 -8.73 -10.74
CA GLY A 42 0.25 -7.37 -11.23
C GLY A 42 -0.08 -6.40 -10.13
N ALA A 43 -0.12 -5.12 -10.48
CA ALA A 43 -0.37 -4.06 -9.50
C ALA A 43 -0.97 -2.81 -10.14
N ILE A 44 -1.58 -1.99 -9.30
CA ILE A 44 -1.96 -0.62 -9.60
C ILE A 44 -1.17 0.28 -8.67
N ALA A 45 -0.33 1.13 -9.23
CA ALA A 45 0.48 2.09 -8.49
C ALA A 45 -0.15 3.47 -8.61
N MET A 46 -0.51 4.08 -7.49
CA MET A 46 -1.23 5.36 -7.47
C MET A 46 -0.49 6.41 -6.67
N ASP A 47 -0.62 7.65 -7.12
CA ASP A 47 -0.17 8.82 -6.37
C ASP A 47 -1.10 9.99 -6.70
N VAL A 48 -1.22 10.94 -5.76
CA VAL A 48 -1.99 12.16 -5.95
C VAL A 48 -1.19 13.20 -6.72
N ARG A 49 0.13 13.06 -6.75
CA ARG A 49 1.05 13.99 -7.40
C ARG A 49 1.61 13.42 -8.69
N LYS A 50 1.62 14.26 -9.73
CA LYS A 50 2.10 13.86 -11.07
C LYS A 50 3.60 13.53 -11.10
N GLY A 51 4.42 14.25 -10.34
CA GLY A 51 5.87 14.04 -10.31
C GLY A 51 6.25 12.63 -9.84
N PRO A 52 5.86 12.23 -8.63
CA PRO A 52 6.11 10.86 -8.17
C PRO A 52 5.52 9.79 -9.07
N LEU A 53 4.32 10.01 -9.60
CA LEU A 53 3.67 9.06 -10.50
C LEU A 53 4.46 8.89 -11.80
N SER A 54 4.99 9.97 -12.35
CA SER A 54 5.84 9.95 -13.55
C SER A 54 7.12 9.15 -13.29
N ARG A 55 7.75 9.33 -12.13
CA ARG A 55 8.93 8.55 -11.75
C ARG A 55 8.61 7.07 -11.61
N ALA A 56 7.46 6.73 -11.04
CA ALA A 56 7.01 5.35 -10.95
C ALA A 56 6.83 4.74 -12.35
N GLN A 57 6.20 5.48 -13.26
CA GLN A 57 6.00 5.02 -14.64
C GLN A 57 7.32 4.79 -15.36
N GLU A 58 8.28 5.69 -15.22
CA GLU A 58 9.62 5.52 -15.81
C GLU A 58 10.30 4.25 -15.29
N HIS A 59 10.22 4.01 -13.99
CA HIS A 59 10.83 2.85 -13.35
C HIS A 59 10.15 1.54 -13.81
N ILE A 60 8.84 1.53 -13.90
CA ILE A 60 8.05 0.39 -14.41
C ILE A 60 8.47 0.08 -15.86
N SER A 61 8.57 1.10 -16.72
CA SER A 61 8.96 0.95 -18.11
C SER A 61 10.40 0.49 -18.25
N GLN A 62 11.29 0.96 -17.39
CA GLN A 62 12.69 0.55 -17.36
C GLN A 62 12.85 -0.96 -17.17
N TYR A 63 11.98 -1.58 -16.39
CA TYR A 63 11.97 -3.03 -16.18
C TYR A 63 11.05 -3.78 -17.14
N GLY A 64 10.42 -3.08 -18.10
CA GLY A 64 9.55 -3.70 -19.08
C GLY A 64 8.23 -4.23 -18.51
N LEU A 65 7.72 -3.61 -17.44
CA LEU A 65 6.57 -4.13 -16.70
C LEU A 65 5.26 -3.38 -16.98
N ASP A 66 5.21 -2.59 -18.06
CA ASP A 66 4.02 -1.78 -18.39
C ASP A 66 2.73 -2.60 -18.56
N ALA A 67 2.85 -3.84 -19.01
CA ALA A 67 1.69 -4.72 -19.20
C ALA A 67 1.16 -5.27 -17.87
N TYR A 68 1.90 -5.18 -16.77
CA TYR A 68 1.58 -5.81 -15.50
C TYR A 68 1.33 -4.83 -14.37
N ILE A 69 1.92 -3.62 -14.46
CA ILE A 69 1.78 -2.59 -13.43
C ILE A 69 1.25 -1.33 -14.08
N GLU A 70 0.02 -0.96 -13.70
CA GLU A 70 -0.65 0.25 -14.17
C GLU A 70 -0.40 1.40 -13.20
N THR A 71 -0.22 2.61 -13.71
CA THR A 71 -0.16 3.82 -12.88
C THR A 71 -1.47 4.60 -13.01
N ARG A 72 -1.94 5.17 -11.91
CA ARG A 72 -3.12 6.04 -11.88
C ARG A 72 -2.87 7.27 -11.01
N LEU A 73 -3.25 8.44 -11.51
CA LEU A 73 -3.34 9.65 -10.70
C LEU A 73 -4.63 9.54 -9.88
N SER A 74 -4.52 9.57 -8.55
CA SER A 74 -5.66 9.35 -7.67
C SER A 74 -5.48 10.11 -6.35
N ASP A 75 -6.53 10.79 -5.90
CA ASP A 75 -6.60 11.27 -4.53
C ASP A 75 -7.15 10.12 -3.67
N GLY A 76 -6.25 9.48 -2.93
CA GLY A 76 -6.60 8.29 -2.16
C GLY A 76 -7.09 7.15 -3.06
N LEU A 77 -8.29 6.65 -2.79
CA LEU A 77 -8.90 5.52 -3.50
C LEU A 77 -9.89 5.94 -4.60
N GLU A 78 -9.98 7.24 -4.92
CA GLU A 78 -10.99 7.75 -5.85
C GLU A 78 -10.93 7.13 -7.24
N ALA A 79 -9.74 6.84 -7.74
CA ALA A 79 -9.55 6.28 -9.08
C ALA A 79 -9.68 4.75 -9.13
N LEU A 80 -10.06 4.11 -8.03
CA LEU A 80 -10.28 2.67 -7.94
C LEU A 80 -11.75 2.32 -7.90
N LYS A 81 -12.05 1.15 -8.49
CA LYS A 81 -13.35 0.49 -8.35
C LYS A 81 -13.22 -0.70 -7.40
N PRO A 82 -14.31 -1.08 -6.70
CA PRO A 82 -14.29 -2.30 -5.88
C PRO A 82 -13.84 -3.51 -6.69
N GLY A 83 -12.99 -4.34 -6.10
CA GLY A 83 -12.53 -5.58 -6.71
C GLY A 83 -11.34 -5.49 -7.64
N GLU A 84 -10.77 -4.30 -7.86
CA GLU A 84 -9.59 -4.15 -8.72
C GLU A 84 -8.29 -4.67 -8.10
N GLY A 85 -8.25 -4.90 -6.80
CA GLY A 85 -7.08 -5.44 -6.13
C GLY A 85 -7.43 -6.28 -4.92
N ASP A 86 -6.46 -7.05 -4.45
CA ASP A 86 -6.61 -7.94 -3.29
C ASP A 86 -5.92 -7.39 -2.05
N THR A 87 -4.75 -6.79 -2.22
CA THR A 87 -3.95 -6.20 -1.14
C THR A 87 -3.82 -4.70 -1.35
N LEU A 88 -4.22 -3.93 -0.34
CA LEU A 88 -4.03 -2.49 -0.31
C LEU A 88 -2.83 -2.15 0.56
N VAL A 89 -1.90 -1.37 0.03
CA VAL A 89 -0.78 -0.82 0.79
C VAL A 89 -0.91 0.69 0.83
N ILE A 90 -0.87 1.25 2.04
CA ILE A 90 -0.74 2.69 2.27
C ILE A 90 0.38 2.87 3.29
N ALA A 91 1.47 3.49 2.89
CA ALA A 91 2.64 3.64 3.73
C ALA A 91 3.23 5.04 3.64
N GLY A 92 3.87 5.47 4.72
CA GLY A 92 4.61 6.72 4.74
C GLY A 92 3.76 7.97 4.85
N MET A 93 2.53 7.84 5.32
CA MET A 93 1.61 8.97 5.52
C MET A 93 1.25 9.13 6.98
N GLY A 94 0.83 10.33 7.38
CA GLY A 94 0.30 10.56 8.72
C GLY A 94 -1.00 9.80 8.95
N GLY A 95 -1.26 9.41 10.19
CA GLY A 95 -2.47 8.68 10.56
C GLY A 95 -3.77 9.37 10.13
N PRO A 96 -3.94 10.68 10.40
CA PRO A 96 -5.17 11.40 9.99
C PRO A 96 -5.44 11.35 8.49
N LEU A 97 -4.41 11.49 7.66
CA LEU A 97 -4.56 11.39 6.20
C LEU A 97 -4.99 9.99 5.79
N MET A 98 -4.40 8.97 6.37
CA MET A 98 -4.76 7.58 6.07
C MET A 98 -6.20 7.28 6.50
N GLU A 99 -6.63 7.79 7.65
CA GLU A 99 -8.02 7.65 8.10
C GLU A 99 -8.99 8.30 7.11
N ARG A 100 -8.65 9.49 6.60
CA ARG A 100 -9.47 10.17 5.58
C ARG A 100 -9.56 9.33 4.29
N ILE A 101 -8.43 8.83 3.80
CA ILE A 101 -8.40 8.00 2.59
C ILE A 101 -9.28 6.76 2.74
N LEU A 102 -9.16 6.08 3.88
CA LEU A 102 -9.92 4.86 4.13
C LEU A 102 -11.40 5.13 4.38
N THR A 103 -11.75 6.28 4.96
CA THR A 103 -13.14 6.68 5.18
C THR A 103 -13.81 7.07 3.88
N ASP A 104 -13.16 7.92 3.08
CA ASP A 104 -13.71 8.39 1.80
C ASP A 104 -13.84 7.25 0.79
N GLY A 105 -12.95 6.27 0.86
CA GLY A 105 -12.95 5.10 -0.02
C GLY A 105 -13.57 3.86 0.61
N ALA A 106 -14.51 3.99 1.51
CA ALA A 106 -15.06 2.87 2.29
C ALA A 106 -15.55 1.69 1.43
N GLU A 107 -16.26 1.97 0.34
CA GLU A 107 -16.77 0.91 -0.54
C GLU A 107 -15.63 0.12 -1.19
N VAL A 108 -14.64 0.82 -1.71
CA VAL A 108 -13.45 0.20 -2.32
C VAL A 108 -12.64 -0.53 -1.25
N ARG A 109 -12.45 0.10 -0.09
CA ARG A 109 -11.73 -0.48 1.05
C ARG A 109 -12.25 -1.88 1.40
N GLU A 110 -13.58 -2.03 1.48
CA GLU A 110 -14.19 -3.30 1.88
C GLU A 110 -14.03 -4.41 0.83
N SER A 111 -13.60 -4.07 -0.38
CA SER A 111 -13.35 -5.08 -1.42
C SER A 111 -11.97 -5.74 -1.31
N PHE A 112 -11.06 -5.22 -0.51
CA PHE A 112 -9.74 -5.80 -0.32
C PHE A 112 -9.77 -6.98 0.64
N ARG A 113 -8.88 -7.96 0.42
CA ARG A 113 -8.68 -9.11 1.31
C ARG A 113 -7.80 -8.78 2.49
N GLU A 114 -6.82 -7.89 2.27
CA GLU A 114 -5.91 -7.44 3.32
C GLU A 114 -5.49 -6.00 3.06
N MET A 115 -5.14 -5.31 4.13
CA MET A 115 -4.52 -3.99 4.07
C MET A 115 -3.23 -4.02 4.85
N ILE A 116 -2.18 -3.43 4.29
CA ILE A 116 -0.91 -3.23 4.97
C ILE A 116 -0.73 -1.73 5.13
N LEU A 117 -0.77 -1.27 6.37
CA LEU A 117 -0.88 0.13 6.71
C LEU A 117 0.30 0.55 7.57
N GLN A 118 1.01 1.59 7.13
CA GLN A 118 2.17 2.10 7.85
C GLN A 118 1.98 3.59 8.13
N PRO A 119 1.24 3.95 9.21
CA PRO A 119 1.09 5.34 9.62
C PRO A 119 2.39 5.87 10.24
N GLN A 120 2.68 7.15 10.01
CA GLN A 120 3.86 7.82 10.58
C GLN A 120 3.52 8.69 11.80
N SER A 121 2.24 8.86 12.12
CA SER A 121 1.80 9.68 13.25
C SER A 121 0.46 9.18 13.78
N ASP A 122 0.13 9.59 15.01
CA ASP A 122 -1.14 9.28 15.69
C ASP A 122 -1.47 7.78 15.71
N ILE A 123 -0.47 6.96 15.93
CA ILE A 123 -0.56 5.51 15.82
C ILE A 123 -1.63 4.90 16.73
N PRO A 124 -1.73 5.26 18.03
CA PRO A 124 -2.80 4.70 18.87
C PRO A 124 -4.20 5.03 18.37
N HIS A 125 -4.40 6.27 17.88
CA HIS A 125 -5.69 6.69 17.32
C HIS A 125 -5.98 5.92 16.03
N PHE A 126 -4.98 5.75 15.18
CA PHE A 126 -5.12 5.01 13.93
C PHE A 126 -5.49 3.54 14.19
N ARG A 127 -4.86 2.89 15.17
CA ARG A 127 -5.20 1.51 15.55
C ARG A 127 -6.65 1.37 15.98
N ARG A 128 -7.16 2.32 16.78
CA ARG A 128 -8.57 2.35 17.19
C ARG A 128 -9.49 2.53 15.99
N PHE A 129 -9.10 3.40 15.05
CA PHE A 129 -9.84 3.62 13.81
C PHE A 129 -9.97 2.33 12.99
N VAL A 130 -8.88 1.60 12.78
CA VAL A 130 -8.88 0.34 12.01
C VAL A 130 -9.88 -0.66 12.63
N ARG A 131 -9.88 -0.79 13.95
CA ARG A 131 -10.82 -1.67 14.65
C ARG A 131 -12.26 -1.16 14.53
N LYS A 132 -12.45 0.14 14.61
CA LYS A 132 -13.78 0.77 14.53
C LYS A 132 -14.44 0.52 13.18
N ILE A 133 -13.67 0.53 12.08
CA ILE A 133 -14.20 0.25 10.74
C ILE A 133 -14.39 -1.25 10.48
N GLY A 134 -14.18 -2.09 11.47
CA GLY A 134 -14.47 -3.52 11.40
C GLY A 134 -13.32 -4.39 10.91
N TRP A 135 -12.12 -3.86 10.80
CA TRP A 135 -10.95 -4.63 10.40
C TRP A 135 -10.19 -5.14 11.61
N GLN A 136 -9.71 -6.37 11.53
CA GLN A 136 -8.90 -6.98 12.57
C GLN A 136 -7.43 -6.80 12.23
N ILE A 137 -6.66 -6.31 13.21
CA ILE A 137 -5.20 -6.23 13.09
C ILE A 137 -4.64 -7.61 13.42
N THR A 138 -4.09 -8.30 12.41
CA THR A 138 -3.61 -9.67 12.56
C THR A 138 -2.11 -9.76 12.81
N GLU A 139 -1.35 -8.79 12.31
CA GLU A 139 0.09 -8.73 12.51
C GLU A 139 0.53 -7.28 12.68
N GLU A 140 1.54 -7.07 13.51
CA GLU A 140 2.20 -5.79 13.66
C GLU A 140 3.71 -6.02 13.65
N GLU A 141 4.43 -5.21 12.91
CA GLU A 141 5.88 -5.21 12.89
C GLU A 141 6.40 -3.81 13.15
N MET A 142 7.61 -3.73 13.68
CA MET A 142 8.29 -2.46 13.86
C MET A 142 9.66 -2.56 13.22
N VAL A 143 9.96 -1.59 12.37
CA VAL A 143 11.23 -1.53 11.66
C VAL A 143 12.01 -0.32 12.13
N LEU A 144 13.28 -0.52 12.46
CA LEU A 144 14.22 0.56 12.76
C LEU A 144 15.02 0.85 11.50
N GLU A 145 14.90 2.06 10.98
CA GLU A 145 15.66 2.52 9.82
C GLU A 145 16.05 3.98 10.03
N ASP A 146 17.31 4.29 9.82
CA ASP A 146 17.86 5.65 9.99
C ASP A 146 17.52 6.26 11.36
N GLY A 147 17.56 5.44 12.42
CA GLY A 147 17.28 5.86 13.79
C GLY A 147 15.82 6.06 14.12
N LYS A 148 14.89 5.75 13.19
CA LYS A 148 13.44 5.87 13.40
C LYS A 148 12.77 4.51 13.39
N PHE A 149 11.76 4.37 14.26
CA PHE A 149 10.89 3.19 14.27
C PHE A 149 9.67 3.43 13.38
N TYR A 150 9.39 2.47 12.50
CA TYR A 150 8.23 2.48 11.62
C TYR A 150 7.31 1.31 12.00
N PRO A 151 6.19 1.59 12.70
CA PRO A 151 5.21 0.54 12.99
C PRO A 151 4.42 0.19 11.73
N MET A 152 4.13 -1.09 11.56
CA MET A 152 3.38 -1.61 10.42
C MET A 152 2.24 -2.48 10.91
N ASN A 153 1.06 -2.21 10.42
CA ASN A 153 -0.14 -2.93 10.80
C ASN A 153 -0.72 -3.65 9.59
N ILE A 154 -1.03 -4.92 9.75
CA ILE A 154 -1.81 -5.65 8.77
C ILE A 154 -3.22 -5.77 9.29
N GLY A 155 -4.17 -5.26 8.52
CA GLY A 155 -5.58 -5.48 8.76
C GLY A 155 -6.12 -6.49 7.76
N ARG A 156 -6.97 -7.40 8.24
CA ARG A 156 -7.71 -8.32 7.38
C ARG A 156 -9.19 -8.14 7.60
N ALA A 157 -9.95 -8.32 6.51
CA ALA A 157 -11.39 -8.23 6.59
C ALA A 157 -11.95 -9.31 7.51
N HIS A 158 -12.98 -8.97 8.26
CA HIS A 158 -13.76 -9.96 8.98
C HIS A 158 -14.52 -10.83 7.97
N VAL A 159 -14.39 -12.10 8.14
CA VAL A 159 -15.18 -13.06 7.41
C VAL A 159 -16.33 -13.52 8.30
#